data_f189a0bf629d56106c243887d0e482f4
#
_entry.id   f189a0bf629d56106c243887d0e482f4
#
_cell.length_a   1.000
_cell.length_b   1.000
_cell.length_c   1.000
_cell.angle_alpha   90.00
_cell.angle_beta   90.00
_cell.angle_gamma   90.00
#
_symmetry.space_group_name_H-M   'P 1'
#
loop_
_entity.id
_entity.type
_entity.pdbx_description
1 polymer ?
#
loop_
_entity_poly.entity_id
_entity_poly.type
_entity_poly.pdbx_seq_one_letter_code
_entity_poly.pdbx_strand_id
1 'polypeptide(L)'
;MSLHKLIGLIGFSLLTACSSNGEVSEDMSGPGLGQPISAADLAPWDISIETDGSGLPAGRGTVSQGESLYNAQCIACHGAEGSGQPHDRLVGGHGTLDQLQQVRTIGSFWPYASTVYDYIRRAMPFNTPQTLNNNEVYSLTAYLLYLNGIIEEDAVMDASSLSDIRMPNEDGFIMAYPE
;
A
#
# COMPACT_ATOMS: atom_id res chain seq x y z
N MET A 1 37.89 58.49 65.66
CA MET A 1 36.75 57.65 65.95
C MET A 1 36.63 56.61 64.75
N SER A 2 36.81 55.38 65.11
CA SER A 2 37.13 54.27 64.20
C SER A 2 35.90 53.74 63.51
N LEU A 3 35.95 53.55 62.18
CA LEU A 3 34.91 52.90 61.41
C LEU A 3 35.49 51.59 60.85
N HIS A 4 35.04 50.54 61.38
CA HIS A 4 35.45 49.19 60.98
C HIS A 4 34.86 48.79 59.64
N LYS A 5 35.75 48.45 58.70
CA LYS A 5 35.40 47.90 57.39
C LYS A 5 35.06 46.39 57.56
N LEU A 6 33.84 46.02 57.29
CA LEU A 6 33.45 44.62 57.11
C LEU A 6 33.58 44.30 55.62
N ILE A 7 34.53 43.43 55.30
CA ILE A 7 34.70 42.89 53.95
C ILE A 7 33.89 41.60 53.90
N GLY A 8 32.81 41.61 53.16
CA GLY A 8 32.05 40.40 52.85
C GLY A 8 32.74 39.64 51.72
N LEU A 9 33.19 38.42 51.98
CA LEU A 9 33.62 37.45 50.97
C LEU A 9 32.38 36.88 50.26
N ILE A 10 32.22 37.25 49.00
CA ILE A 10 31.24 36.60 48.13
C ILE A 10 31.92 35.38 47.56
N GLY A 11 31.54 34.20 48.06
CA GLY A 11 31.98 32.93 47.50
C GLY A 11 31.35 32.70 46.13
N PHE A 12 32.16 32.69 45.10
CA PHE A 12 31.78 32.34 43.74
C PHE A 12 31.81 30.81 43.61
N SER A 13 30.65 30.17 43.76
CA SER A 13 30.53 28.74 43.49
C SER A 13 30.61 28.50 42.00
N LEU A 14 31.72 27.97 41.53
CA LEU A 14 31.86 27.41 40.20
C LEU A 14 30.99 26.13 40.08
N LEU A 15 29.89 26.25 39.41
CA LEU A 15 29.13 25.13 38.90
C LEU A 15 29.94 24.54 37.73
N THR A 16 30.74 23.52 38.01
CA THR A 16 31.29 22.63 36.98
C THR A 16 30.15 21.80 36.41
N ALA A 17 29.61 22.28 35.30
CA ALA A 17 28.75 21.44 34.47
C ALA A 17 29.60 20.29 33.93
N CYS A 18 29.32 19.09 34.37
CA CYS A 18 29.86 17.86 33.74
C CYS A 18 29.31 17.79 32.33
N SER A 19 30.06 18.35 31.38
CA SER A 19 29.90 17.97 29.97
C SER A 19 30.47 16.56 29.84
N SER A 20 29.65 15.56 30.05
CA SER A 20 29.96 14.23 29.56
C SER A 20 29.82 14.27 28.03
N ASN A 21 30.91 14.57 27.34
CA ASN A 21 31.07 14.11 25.97
C ASN A 21 31.15 12.59 26.02
N GLY A 22 30.01 11.95 26.23
CA GLY A 22 29.87 10.54 25.95
C GLY A 22 30.02 10.39 24.45
N GLU A 23 31.19 9.94 24.00
CA GLU A 23 31.27 9.27 22.73
C GLU A 23 30.17 8.19 22.79
N VAL A 24 29.16 8.36 21.97
CA VAL A 24 28.17 7.30 21.72
C VAL A 24 29.00 6.19 21.08
N SER A 25 29.44 5.23 21.89
CA SER A 25 30.04 4.02 21.38
C SER A 25 28.98 3.38 20.49
N GLU A 26 29.30 3.20 19.20
CA GLU A 26 28.45 2.48 18.22
C GLU A 26 28.26 1.00 18.55
N ASP A 27 28.66 0.57 19.74
CA ASP A 27 28.32 -0.75 20.26
C ASP A 27 26.91 -0.72 20.89
N MET A 28 25.93 -0.39 20.03
CA MET A 28 24.54 -0.71 20.28
C MET A 28 24.30 -2.19 19.94
N SER A 29 25.09 -3.07 20.56
CA SER A 29 24.67 -4.46 20.65
C SER A 29 23.39 -4.46 21.48
N GLY A 30 22.25 -4.48 20.81
CA GLY A 30 20.96 -4.64 21.45
C GLY A 30 20.95 -5.94 22.30
N PRO A 31 19.84 -6.29 22.93
CA PRO A 31 19.74 -7.43 23.83
C PRO A 31 20.04 -8.80 23.16
N GLY A 32 20.58 -8.81 21.95
CA GLY A 32 20.92 -10.04 21.20
C GLY A 32 19.68 -10.81 20.72
N LEU A 33 18.54 -10.14 20.60
CA LEU A 33 17.29 -10.75 20.11
C LEU A 33 17.27 -10.75 18.58
N GLY A 34 16.82 -11.87 18.02
CA GLY A 34 16.71 -12.06 16.58
C GLY A 34 18.05 -12.43 15.92
N GLN A 35 17.97 -12.64 14.62
CA GLN A 35 19.13 -12.90 13.76
C GLN A 35 19.08 -11.94 12.57
N PRO A 36 20.24 -11.47 12.07
CA PRO A 36 20.27 -10.73 10.81
C PRO A 36 19.69 -11.59 9.69
N ILE A 37 18.84 -10.99 8.86
CA ILE A 37 18.25 -11.63 7.67
C ILE A 37 18.92 -11.07 6.42
N SER A 38 19.03 -11.92 5.39
CA SER A 38 19.50 -11.52 4.08
C SER A 38 18.34 -11.04 3.20
N ALA A 39 18.64 -10.34 2.09
CA ALA A 39 17.62 -10.02 1.09
C ALA A 39 16.93 -11.27 0.51
N ALA A 40 17.63 -12.39 0.42
CA ALA A 40 17.06 -13.65 -0.04
C ALA A 40 16.05 -14.25 0.96
N ASP A 41 16.27 -14.05 2.26
CA ASP A 41 15.31 -14.47 3.30
C ASP A 41 14.07 -13.57 3.31
N LEU A 42 14.23 -12.28 2.96
CA LEU A 42 13.13 -11.32 2.91
C LEU A 42 12.27 -11.48 1.65
N ALA A 43 12.87 -11.79 0.51
CA ALA A 43 12.20 -11.82 -0.80
C ALA A 43 10.89 -12.63 -0.87
N PRO A 44 10.71 -13.79 -0.20
CA PRO A 44 9.45 -14.50 -0.19
C PRO A 44 8.33 -13.79 0.59
N TRP A 45 8.68 -12.88 1.48
CA TRP A 45 7.78 -12.14 2.35
C TRP A 45 7.47 -10.73 1.85
N ASP A 46 8.42 -10.13 1.17
CA ASP A 46 8.27 -8.81 0.56
C ASP A 46 7.58 -8.93 -0.79
N ILE A 47 6.26 -8.87 -0.74
CA ILE A 47 5.38 -8.85 -1.91
C ILE A 47 4.76 -7.47 -2.11
N SER A 48 5.38 -6.42 -1.59
CA SER A 48 4.88 -5.05 -1.66
C SER A 48 4.82 -4.54 -3.09
N ILE A 49 3.72 -3.89 -3.42
CA ILE A 49 3.51 -3.22 -4.71
C ILE A 49 3.10 -1.78 -4.39
N GLU A 50 3.88 -0.84 -4.89
CA GLU A 50 3.64 0.58 -4.69
C GLU A 50 2.58 1.13 -5.67
N THR A 51 2.09 2.32 -5.40
CA THR A 51 1.05 2.95 -6.22
C THR A 51 1.52 3.26 -7.64
N ASP A 52 2.81 3.50 -7.82
CA ASP A 52 3.46 3.71 -9.13
C ASP A 52 3.74 2.42 -9.91
N GLY A 53 3.38 1.25 -9.33
CA GLY A 53 3.63 -0.05 -9.91
C GLY A 53 4.99 -0.67 -9.56
N SER A 54 5.84 0.01 -8.79
CA SER A 54 7.07 -0.59 -8.28
C SER A 54 6.75 -1.85 -7.48
N GLY A 55 7.48 -2.93 -7.72
CA GLY A 55 7.23 -4.23 -7.09
C GLY A 55 6.26 -5.13 -7.86
N LEU A 56 5.64 -4.68 -8.95
CA LEU A 56 4.84 -5.55 -9.82
C LEU A 56 5.73 -6.68 -10.39
N PRO A 57 5.33 -7.95 -10.19
CA PRO A 57 6.15 -9.07 -10.64
C PRO A 57 6.04 -9.28 -12.16
N ALA A 58 7.00 -10.01 -12.71
CA ALA A 58 6.92 -10.44 -14.10
C ALA A 58 5.68 -11.33 -14.32
N GLY A 59 4.97 -11.09 -15.41
CA GLY A 59 3.77 -11.80 -15.81
C GLY A 59 2.91 -10.97 -16.74
N ARG A 60 1.84 -11.54 -17.24
CA ARG A 60 0.84 -10.83 -18.05
C ARG A 60 -0.48 -11.61 -18.10
N GLY A 61 -1.57 -10.88 -18.38
CA GLY A 61 -2.89 -11.47 -18.54
C GLY A 61 -3.76 -10.69 -19.50
N THR A 62 -4.78 -11.35 -20.04
CA THR A 62 -5.78 -10.77 -20.93
C THR A 62 -7.14 -10.72 -20.25
N VAL A 63 -8.04 -9.89 -20.78
CA VAL A 63 -9.44 -9.79 -20.33
C VAL A 63 -10.14 -11.15 -20.43
N SER A 64 -10.01 -11.87 -21.54
CA SER A 64 -10.66 -13.18 -21.74
C SER A 64 -10.18 -14.26 -20.78
N GLN A 65 -8.87 -14.27 -20.45
CA GLN A 65 -8.34 -15.17 -19.41
C GLN A 65 -8.91 -14.83 -18.05
N GLY A 66 -9.00 -13.53 -17.73
CA GLY A 66 -9.57 -13.03 -16.49
C GLY A 66 -11.05 -13.37 -16.34
N GLU A 67 -11.84 -13.23 -17.41
CA GLU A 67 -13.24 -13.64 -17.45
C GLU A 67 -13.41 -15.12 -17.09
N SER A 68 -12.64 -15.98 -17.74
CA SER A 68 -12.69 -17.43 -17.48
C SER A 68 -12.37 -17.75 -16.02
N LEU A 69 -11.35 -17.12 -15.47
CA LEU A 69 -10.92 -17.30 -14.10
C LEU A 69 -11.92 -16.71 -13.09
N TYR A 70 -12.48 -15.54 -13.40
CA TYR A 70 -13.51 -14.89 -12.59
C TYR A 70 -14.75 -15.77 -12.45
N ASN A 71 -15.23 -16.32 -13.56
CA ASN A 71 -16.36 -17.23 -13.58
C ASN A 71 -16.11 -18.53 -12.80
N ALA A 72 -14.86 -18.97 -12.70
CA ALA A 72 -14.49 -20.17 -11.95
C ALA A 72 -14.33 -19.93 -10.43
N GLN A 73 -13.82 -18.78 -10.02
CA GLN A 73 -13.36 -18.58 -8.64
C GLN A 73 -13.98 -17.37 -7.91
N CYS A 74 -14.54 -16.40 -8.62
CA CYS A 74 -14.93 -15.11 -8.05
C CYS A 74 -16.45 -14.89 -8.08
N ILE A 75 -17.13 -15.38 -9.11
CA ILE A 75 -18.55 -15.13 -9.36
C ILE A 75 -19.46 -15.54 -8.20
N ALA A 76 -19.12 -16.63 -7.49
CA ALA A 76 -19.93 -17.14 -6.37
C ALA A 76 -20.05 -16.14 -5.21
N CYS A 77 -19.06 -15.26 -5.06
CA CYS A 77 -19.01 -14.24 -4.03
C CYS A 77 -19.36 -12.84 -4.56
N HIS A 78 -18.86 -12.47 -5.74
CA HIS A 78 -18.98 -11.12 -6.26
C HIS A 78 -20.07 -10.94 -7.34
N GLY A 79 -20.84 -12.01 -7.63
CA GLY A 79 -21.92 -12.00 -8.61
C GLY A 79 -21.44 -11.97 -10.06
N ALA A 80 -22.35 -12.13 -10.99
CA ALA A 80 -22.06 -12.05 -12.41
C ALA A 80 -21.52 -10.64 -12.74
N GLU A 81 -20.43 -10.58 -13.52
CA GLU A 81 -19.82 -9.33 -13.95
C GLU A 81 -19.50 -8.34 -12.80
N GLY A 82 -19.21 -8.87 -11.60
CA GLY A 82 -18.88 -8.02 -10.46
C GLY A 82 -20.04 -7.20 -9.89
N SER A 83 -21.28 -7.60 -10.16
CA SER A 83 -22.49 -6.89 -9.72
C SER A 83 -22.71 -6.88 -8.20
N GLY A 84 -21.97 -7.72 -7.46
CA GLY A 84 -22.13 -7.90 -6.01
C GLY A 84 -23.10 -9.02 -5.65
N GLN A 85 -23.11 -9.41 -4.40
CA GLN A 85 -23.94 -10.47 -3.82
C GLN A 85 -23.27 -11.87 -3.87
N PRO A 86 -23.06 -12.47 -2.71
CA PRO A 86 -23.32 -11.96 -1.35
C PRO A 86 -22.28 -10.96 -0.83
N HIS A 87 -21.14 -10.79 -1.52
CA HIS A 87 -20.09 -9.85 -1.15
C HIS A 87 -20.10 -8.57 -1.99
N ASP A 88 -19.13 -7.69 -1.76
CA ASP A 88 -19.11 -6.36 -2.33
C ASP A 88 -19.12 -6.36 -3.86
N ARG A 89 -19.82 -5.37 -4.38
CA ARG A 89 -19.81 -5.03 -5.80
C ARG A 89 -18.42 -4.56 -6.22
N LEU A 90 -17.95 -5.04 -7.35
CA LEU A 90 -16.64 -4.68 -7.93
C LEU A 90 -16.74 -3.70 -9.10
N VAL A 91 -17.94 -3.55 -9.70
CA VAL A 91 -18.16 -2.85 -10.96
C VAL A 91 -19.22 -1.77 -10.83
N GLY A 92 -19.03 -0.65 -11.52
CA GLY A 92 -19.97 0.47 -11.58
C GLY A 92 -19.71 1.54 -10.52
N GLY A 93 -20.73 2.34 -10.19
CA GLY A 93 -20.62 3.43 -9.22
C GLY A 93 -19.92 4.69 -9.72
N HIS A 94 -19.61 4.79 -11.01
CA HIS A 94 -19.00 5.98 -11.60
C HIS A 94 -19.85 7.22 -11.32
N GLY A 95 -19.20 8.31 -10.88
CA GLY A 95 -19.88 9.59 -10.60
C GLY A 95 -20.81 9.58 -9.38
N THR A 96 -20.68 8.60 -8.48
CA THR A 96 -21.54 8.54 -7.27
C THR A 96 -20.83 8.98 -6.00
N LEU A 97 -19.53 9.27 -6.03
CA LEU A 97 -18.76 9.54 -4.81
C LEU A 97 -19.14 10.84 -4.11
N ASP A 98 -19.76 11.78 -4.82
CA ASP A 98 -20.30 13.04 -4.31
C ASP A 98 -21.80 12.97 -3.90
N GLN A 99 -22.42 11.78 -4.04
CA GLN A 99 -23.83 11.56 -3.75
C GLN A 99 -24.03 11.03 -2.32
N LEU A 100 -25.26 11.17 -1.80
CA LEU A 100 -25.63 10.62 -0.50
C LEU A 100 -25.49 9.10 -0.42
N GLN A 101 -25.71 8.40 -1.54
CA GLN A 101 -25.56 6.97 -1.65
C GLN A 101 -24.37 6.67 -2.58
N GLN A 102 -23.19 6.65 -2.01
CA GLN A 102 -21.96 6.33 -2.72
C GLN A 102 -21.89 4.84 -3.03
N VAL A 103 -21.52 4.51 -4.25
CA VAL A 103 -21.23 3.14 -4.67
C VAL A 103 -19.72 3.03 -4.93
N ARG A 104 -18.99 2.48 -3.97
CA ARG A 104 -17.53 2.36 -4.01
C ARG A 104 -17.16 1.02 -4.64
N THR A 105 -16.51 1.08 -5.79
CA THR A 105 -16.05 -0.09 -6.56
C THR A 105 -14.63 0.15 -7.06
N ILE A 106 -14.10 -0.83 -7.79
CA ILE A 106 -12.82 -0.66 -8.49
C ILE A 106 -12.89 0.54 -9.44
N GLY A 107 -13.95 0.68 -10.22
CA GLY A 107 -14.09 1.74 -11.22
C GLY A 107 -14.45 3.11 -10.67
N SER A 108 -15.03 3.20 -9.48
CA SER A 108 -15.48 4.48 -8.93
C SER A 108 -14.56 5.03 -7.84
N PHE A 109 -13.93 4.16 -7.02
CA PHE A 109 -13.26 4.57 -5.79
C PHE A 109 -11.75 4.35 -5.81
N TRP A 110 -11.27 3.23 -6.37
CA TRP A 110 -9.86 2.89 -6.32
C TRP A 110 -9.00 3.85 -7.14
N PRO A 111 -7.94 4.44 -6.56
CA PRO A 111 -7.14 5.44 -7.25
C PRO A 111 -6.06 4.88 -8.17
N TYR A 112 -5.62 3.62 -7.95
CA TYR A 112 -4.51 3.03 -8.69
C TYR A 112 -4.82 1.59 -9.10
N ALA A 113 -4.51 1.24 -10.35
CA ALA A 113 -4.70 -0.12 -10.87
C ALA A 113 -3.70 -1.11 -10.24
N SER A 114 -2.50 -0.66 -9.88
CA SER A 114 -1.50 -1.44 -9.14
C SER A 114 -2.01 -1.93 -7.80
N THR A 115 -2.80 -1.12 -7.08
CA THR A 115 -3.40 -1.52 -5.80
C THR A 115 -4.52 -2.54 -5.97
N VAL A 116 -5.22 -2.55 -7.11
CA VAL A 116 -6.20 -3.62 -7.43
C VAL A 116 -5.47 -4.96 -7.59
N TYR A 117 -4.37 -4.96 -8.34
CA TYR A 117 -3.50 -6.12 -8.50
C TYR A 117 -2.99 -6.62 -7.14
N ASP A 118 -2.43 -5.72 -6.32
CA ASP A 118 -1.86 -6.05 -5.01
C ASP A 118 -2.92 -6.67 -4.08
N TYR A 119 -4.11 -6.10 -4.05
CA TYR A 119 -5.20 -6.64 -3.23
C TYR A 119 -5.65 -8.03 -3.67
N ILE A 120 -5.81 -8.27 -4.97
CA ILE A 120 -6.15 -9.61 -5.48
C ILE A 120 -5.04 -10.59 -5.11
N ARG A 121 -3.79 -10.25 -5.33
CA ARG A 121 -2.63 -11.10 -5.02
C ARG A 121 -2.57 -11.49 -3.55
N ARG A 122 -2.85 -10.56 -2.63
CA ARG A 122 -2.72 -10.75 -1.19
C ARG A 122 -3.91 -11.43 -0.55
N ALA A 123 -5.12 -11.07 -0.97
CA ALA A 123 -6.33 -11.33 -0.22
C ALA A 123 -7.36 -12.20 -0.94
N MET A 124 -7.23 -12.40 -2.26
CA MET A 124 -8.21 -13.13 -3.06
C MET A 124 -7.62 -14.37 -3.73
N PRO A 125 -8.41 -15.48 -3.88
CA PRO A 125 -9.75 -15.69 -3.30
C PRO A 125 -9.71 -15.70 -1.77
N PHE A 126 -10.71 -15.15 -1.10
CA PHE A 126 -10.72 -14.96 0.36
C PHE A 126 -10.48 -16.25 1.17
N ASN A 127 -10.97 -17.36 0.69
CA ASN A 127 -10.81 -18.67 1.33
C ASN A 127 -9.45 -19.34 1.06
N THR A 128 -8.70 -18.86 0.06
CA THR A 128 -7.39 -19.38 -0.35
C THR A 128 -6.47 -18.23 -0.82
N PRO A 129 -6.13 -17.27 0.05
CA PRO A 129 -5.34 -16.12 -0.36
C PRO A 129 -3.95 -16.56 -0.84
N GLN A 130 -3.35 -15.78 -1.74
CA GLN A 130 -2.01 -15.98 -2.29
C GLN A 130 -1.82 -17.29 -3.10
N THR A 131 -2.91 -17.92 -3.56
CA THR A 131 -2.84 -19.13 -4.41
C THR A 131 -2.78 -18.83 -5.89
N LEU A 132 -3.15 -17.63 -6.31
CA LEU A 132 -3.10 -17.21 -7.70
C LEU A 132 -1.65 -16.91 -8.13
N ASN A 133 -1.26 -17.37 -9.31
CA ASN A 133 0.00 -16.99 -9.91
C ASN A 133 -0.08 -15.58 -10.54
N ASN A 134 1.07 -14.99 -10.87
CA ASN A 134 1.14 -13.62 -11.38
C ASN A 134 0.30 -13.38 -12.64
N ASN A 135 0.26 -14.34 -13.58
CA ASN A 135 -0.53 -14.20 -14.80
C ASN A 135 -2.04 -14.22 -14.50
N GLU A 136 -2.46 -15.04 -13.56
CA GLU A 136 -3.85 -15.08 -13.11
C GLU A 136 -4.29 -13.79 -12.45
N VAL A 137 -3.41 -13.19 -11.63
CA VAL A 137 -3.70 -11.89 -11.01
C VAL A 137 -3.78 -10.78 -12.06
N TYR A 138 -2.85 -10.73 -13.04
CA TYR A 138 -2.93 -9.79 -14.16
C TYR A 138 -4.21 -9.98 -14.97
N SER A 139 -4.61 -11.22 -15.24
CA SER A 139 -5.81 -11.52 -16.00
C SER A 139 -7.09 -11.06 -15.28
N LEU A 140 -7.20 -11.36 -13.97
CA LEU A 140 -8.33 -10.89 -13.15
C LEU A 140 -8.36 -9.37 -13.07
N THR A 141 -7.21 -8.73 -12.90
CA THR A 141 -7.12 -7.26 -12.89
C THR A 141 -7.58 -6.69 -14.23
N ALA A 142 -7.11 -7.25 -15.36
CA ALA A 142 -7.54 -6.84 -16.70
C ALA A 142 -9.06 -6.97 -16.88
N TYR A 143 -9.63 -8.09 -16.49
CA TYR A 143 -11.09 -8.30 -16.61
C TYR A 143 -11.88 -7.30 -15.77
N LEU A 144 -11.48 -7.04 -14.55
CA LEU A 144 -12.17 -6.08 -13.67
C LEU A 144 -12.02 -4.64 -14.16
N LEU A 145 -10.89 -4.26 -14.74
CA LEU A 145 -10.70 -2.95 -15.37
C LEU A 145 -11.57 -2.81 -16.63
N TYR A 146 -11.65 -3.86 -17.45
CA TYR A 146 -12.54 -3.91 -18.62
C TYR A 146 -14.02 -3.77 -18.25
N LEU A 147 -14.50 -4.54 -17.26
CA LEU A 147 -15.88 -4.44 -16.78
C LEU A 147 -16.25 -3.04 -16.27
N ASN A 148 -15.27 -2.28 -15.81
CA ASN A 148 -15.43 -0.89 -15.39
C ASN A 148 -15.21 0.11 -16.52
N GLY A 149 -15.00 -0.32 -17.77
CA GLY A 149 -14.80 0.56 -18.92
C GLY A 149 -13.49 1.38 -18.87
N ILE A 150 -12.47 0.87 -18.17
CA ILE A 150 -11.17 1.55 -18.00
C ILE A 150 -10.20 1.15 -19.11
N ILE A 151 -10.30 -0.10 -19.59
CA ILE A 151 -9.50 -0.64 -20.69
C ILE A 151 -10.40 -1.32 -21.72
N GLU A 152 -9.87 -1.54 -22.92
CA GLU A 152 -10.56 -2.26 -23.99
C GLU A 152 -10.46 -3.78 -23.80
N GLU A 153 -11.36 -4.53 -24.50
CA GLU A 153 -11.47 -5.99 -24.40
C GLU A 153 -10.22 -6.74 -24.84
N ASP A 154 -9.50 -6.21 -25.82
CA ASP A 154 -8.28 -6.80 -26.40
C ASP A 154 -6.99 -6.42 -25.63
N ALA A 155 -7.12 -5.65 -24.55
CA ALA A 155 -5.99 -5.20 -23.76
C ALA A 155 -5.26 -6.36 -23.08
N VAL A 156 -3.93 -6.22 -23.00
CA VAL A 156 -3.05 -7.14 -22.27
C VAL A 156 -2.38 -6.37 -21.14
N MET A 157 -2.58 -6.85 -19.91
CA MET A 157 -1.95 -6.24 -18.74
C MET A 157 -0.68 -6.97 -18.34
N ASP A 158 0.36 -6.19 -18.11
CA ASP A 158 1.63 -6.59 -17.49
C ASP A 158 2.12 -5.47 -16.56
N ALA A 159 3.34 -5.59 -16.02
CA ALA A 159 3.86 -4.60 -15.08
C ALA A 159 3.93 -3.19 -15.68
N SER A 160 4.28 -3.04 -16.96
CA SER A 160 4.39 -1.75 -17.61
C SER A 160 3.02 -1.17 -17.94
N SER A 161 2.17 -1.94 -18.65
CA SER A 161 0.85 -1.46 -19.07
C SER A 161 -0.08 -1.18 -17.89
N LEU A 162 0.03 -1.94 -16.79
CA LEU A 162 -0.77 -1.72 -15.59
C LEU A 162 -0.39 -0.41 -14.87
N SER A 163 0.90 -0.08 -14.82
CA SER A 163 1.39 1.18 -14.21
C SER A 163 0.94 2.42 -14.99
N ASP A 164 0.68 2.28 -16.29
CA ASP A 164 0.24 3.38 -17.15
C ASP A 164 -1.28 3.64 -17.08
N ILE A 165 -2.05 2.78 -16.37
CA ILE A 165 -3.50 2.93 -16.26
C ILE A 165 -3.84 4.11 -15.37
N ARG A 166 -4.54 5.09 -15.94
CA ARG A 166 -5.15 6.17 -15.17
C ARG A 166 -6.54 5.77 -14.69
N MET A 167 -6.69 5.64 -13.37
CA MET A 167 -7.97 5.30 -12.75
C MET A 167 -8.90 6.52 -12.66
N PRO A 168 -10.23 6.34 -12.77
CA PRO A 168 -11.19 7.44 -12.74
C PRO A 168 -11.13 8.32 -11.47
N ASN A 169 -10.70 7.76 -10.34
CA ASN A 169 -10.61 8.46 -9.05
C ASN A 169 -9.17 8.74 -8.59
N GLU A 170 -8.21 8.74 -9.50
CA GLU A 170 -6.80 8.96 -9.17
C GLU A 170 -6.57 10.30 -8.44
N ASP A 171 -7.23 11.36 -8.91
CA ASP A 171 -7.14 12.72 -8.33
C ASP A 171 -8.20 12.99 -7.24
N GLY A 172 -9.00 11.98 -6.87
CA GLY A 172 -10.15 12.16 -5.96
C GLY A 172 -9.80 12.13 -4.47
N PHE A 173 -8.53 11.86 -4.13
CA PHE A 173 -8.08 11.81 -2.75
C PHE A 173 -7.39 13.11 -2.35
N ILE A 174 -7.76 13.64 -1.18
CA ILE A 174 -7.16 14.84 -0.60
C ILE A 174 -6.30 14.41 0.59
N MET A 175 -5.05 14.87 0.62
CA MET A 175 -4.17 14.67 1.76
C MET A 175 -4.71 15.48 2.94
N ALA A 176 -5.25 14.79 3.94
CA ALA A 176 -5.81 15.43 5.14
C ALA A 176 -4.72 16.02 6.05
N TYR A 177 -3.52 15.47 6.00
CA TYR A 177 -2.37 15.89 6.79
C TYR A 177 -1.17 16.05 5.85
N PRO A 178 -1.00 17.24 5.23
CA PRO A 178 0.22 17.53 4.45
C PRO A 178 1.43 17.52 5.39
N GLU A 179 2.54 16.91 4.91
CA GLU A 179 3.82 16.91 5.62
C GLU A 179 4.42 18.31 5.73
#